data_6e5f0b43918ff2684f1f0f864f50a790
#
_entry.id   6e5f0b43918ff2684f1f0f864f50a790
#
_cell.length_a   1.000
_cell.length_b   1.000
_cell.length_c   1.000
_cell.angle_alpha   90.00
_cell.angle_beta   90.00
_cell.angle_gamma   90.00
#
_symmetry.space_group_name_H-M   'P 1'
#
loop_
_entity.id
_entity.type
_entity.pdbx_description
1 polymer ?
#
loop_
_entity_poly.entity_id
_entity_poly.type
_entity_poly.pdbx_seq_one_letter_code
_entity_poly.pdbx_strand_id
1 'polypeptide(L)'
;MVKLEKTKVMVCAGGTGGHIFPGLAVAEKLIDQKINILWMGTKRGLEKKTLSNKSISLFFSEFKGVRGLGLWRLITFPFRLFLEVLKAFLFLLKQRPSYAICCGGYLTVPFGLAAKILSIPFCIIEQNAVMGTANR
;
A
#
# COMPACT_ATOMS: atom_id res chain seq x y z
N MET A 1 23.81 -14.72 18.71
CA MET A 1 23.39 -14.94 17.31
C MET A 1 22.40 -13.83 16.95
N VAL A 2 22.82 -12.84 16.20
CA VAL A 2 21.93 -11.79 15.71
C VAL A 2 20.98 -12.48 14.74
N LYS A 3 19.69 -12.61 15.13
CA LYS A 3 18.65 -13.06 14.25
C LYS A 3 18.51 -12.01 13.16
N LEU A 4 19.09 -12.25 11.98
CA LEU A 4 18.84 -11.42 10.81
C LEU A 4 17.32 -11.42 10.60
N GLU A 5 16.65 -10.37 11.06
CA GLU A 5 15.24 -10.18 10.73
C GLU A 5 15.17 -10.16 9.21
N LYS A 6 14.44 -11.13 8.66
CA LYS A 6 14.26 -11.21 7.21
C LYS A 6 13.71 -9.87 6.75
N THR A 7 14.41 -9.22 5.85
CA THR A 7 13.99 -7.95 5.24
C THR A 7 12.54 -8.05 4.80
N LYS A 8 11.70 -7.12 5.25
CA LYS A 8 10.29 -7.03 4.89
C LYS A 8 10.08 -5.83 3.98
N VAL A 9 9.44 -6.04 2.86
CA VAL A 9 9.03 -4.96 1.96
C VAL A 9 7.51 -4.91 1.91
N MET A 10 6.96 -3.73 2.12
CA MET A 10 5.53 -3.46 1.99
C MET A 10 5.23 -3.04 0.55
N VAL A 11 4.30 -3.72 -0.08
CA VAL A 11 3.70 -3.30 -1.36
C VAL A 11 2.30 -2.78 -1.09
N CYS A 12 2.02 -1.55 -1.46
CA CYS A 12 0.70 -0.93 -1.35
C CYS A 12 0.11 -0.77 -2.74
N ALA A 13 -0.81 -1.65 -3.09
CA ALA A 13 -1.48 -1.63 -4.39
C ALA A 13 -2.87 -2.25 -4.26
N GLY A 14 -3.88 -1.58 -4.79
CA GLY A 14 -5.24 -2.08 -4.70
C GLY A 14 -6.21 -1.46 -5.68
N GLY A 15 -7.35 -2.10 -5.79
CA GLY A 15 -8.49 -1.65 -6.58
C GLY A 15 -8.49 -2.21 -7.99
N THR A 16 -7.62 -1.77 -8.86
CA THR A 16 -7.58 -2.16 -10.28
C THR A 16 -6.32 -2.93 -10.65
N GLY A 17 -6.41 -3.74 -11.72
CA GLY A 17 -5.27 -4.48 -12.25
C GLY A 17 -4.09 -3.59 -12.63
N GLY A 18 -4.36 -2.36 -13.09
CA GLY A 18 -3.32 -1.39 -13.44
C GLY A 18 -2.36 -1.06 -12.28
N HIS A 19 -2.81 -1.15 -11.04
CA HIS A 19 -1.96 -0.95 -9.85
C HIS A 19 -1.42 -2.29 -9.31
N ILE A 20 -2.22 -3.35 -9.38
CA ILE A 20 -1.89 -4.65 -8.80
C ILE A 20 -0.79 -5.36 -9.59
N PHE A 21 -0.88 -5.42 -10.91
CA PHE A 21 0.07 -6.19 -11.73
C PHE A 21 1.51 -5.66 -11.69
N PRO A 22 1.77 -4.33 -11.77
CA PRO A 22 3.12 -3.81 -11.59
C PRO A 22 3.69 -4.11 -10.20
N GLY A 23 2.87 -3.94 -9.16
CA GLY A 23 3.26 -4.29 -7.79
C GLY A 23 3.58 -5.77 -7.65
N LEU A 24 2.80 -6.64 -8.29
CA LEU A 24 3.02 -8.09 -8.27
C LEU A 24 4.32 -8.48 -8.97
N ALA A 25 4.61 -7.90 -10.14
CA ALA A 25 5.84 -8.16 -10.86
C ALA A 25 7.09 -7.83 -10.01
N VAL A 26 7.05 -6.71 -9.28
CA VAL A 26 8.12 -6.35 -8.35
C VAL A 26 8.17 -7.30 -7.15
N ALA A 27 7.01 -7.62 -6.57
CA ALA A 27 6.92 -8.52 -5.42
C ALA A 27 7.49 -9.91 -5.74
N GLU A 28 7.19 -10.47 -6.91
CA GLU A 28 7.72 -11.77 -7.35
C GLU A 28 9.25 -11.75 -7.44
N LYS A 29 9.85 -10.70 -8.00
CA LYS A 29 11.30 -10.54 -8.05
C LYS A 29 11.95 -10.45 -6.67
N LEU A 30 11.29 -9.79 -5.73
CA LEU A 30 11.76 -9.69 -4.35
C LEU A 30 11.64 -11.02 -3.60
N ILE A 31 10.58 -11.78 -3.87
CA ILE A 31 10.39 -13.14 -3.30
C ILE A 31 11.49 -14.08 -3.78
N ASP A 32 11.87 -14.01 -5.05
CA ASP A 32 13.00 -14.78 -5.60
C ASP A 32 14.32 -14.49 -4.86
N GLN A 33 14.44 -13.28 -4.30
CA GLN A 33 15.56 -12.84 -3.46
C GLN A 33 15.36 -13.17 -1.95
N LYS A 34 14.36 -13.97 -1.61
CA LYS A 34 14.02 -14.37 -0.23
C LYS A 34 13.60 -13.20 0.68
N ILE A 35 13.08 -12.14 0.10
CA ILE A 35 12.52 -10.99 0.82
C ILE A 35 11.06 -11.29 1.18
N ASN A 36 10.66 -10.99 2.40
CA ASN A 36 9.28 -11.14 2.84
C ASN A 36 8.43 -10.00 2.32
N ILE A 37 7.34 -10.33 1.64
CA ILE A 37 6.41 -9.34 1.10
C ILE A 37 5.18 -9.24 2.00
N LEU A 38 4.90 -8.00 2.42
CA LEU A 38 3.63 -7.59 3.02
C LEU A 38 2.85 -6.85 1.94
N TRP A 39 1.60 -7.20 1.72
CA TRP A 39 0.77 -6.53 0.72
C TRP A 39 -0.43 -5.86 1.36
N MET A 40 -0.56 -4.57 1.12
CA MET A 40 -1.75 -3.80 1.49
C MET A 40 -2.60 -3.54 0.26
N GLY A 41 -3.79 -4.06 0.28
CA GLY A 41 -4.77 -3.93 -0.80
C GLY A 41 -6.15 -3.50 -0.31
N THR A 42 -7.17 -3.68 -1.14
CA THR A 42 -8.57 -3.43 -0.81
C THR A 42 -9.37 -4.73 -0.73
N LYS A 43 -10.36 -4.78 0.16
CA LYS A 43 -11.22 -5.98 0.31
C LYS A 43 -12.00 -6.34 -0.96
N ARG A 44 -12.27 -5.36 -1.82
CA ARG A 44 -13.12 -5.49 -3.02
C ARG A 44 -12.30 -5.58 -4.32
N GLY A 45 -10.99 -5.53 -4.24
CA GLY A 45 -10.10 -5.58 -5.40
C GLY A 45 -9.82 -7.01 -5.87
N LEU A 46 -9.02 -7.09 -6.91
CA LEU A 46 -8.56 -8.36 -7.51
C LEU A 46 -7.48 -9.04 -6.67
N GLU A 47 -6.98 -8.39 -5.61
CA GLU A 47 -5.82 -8.81 -4.83
C GLU A 47 -6.00 -10.21 -4.26
N LYS A 48 -7.14 -10.47 -3.63
CA LYS A 48 -7.40 -11.76 -2.98
C LYS A 48 -7.31 -12.92 -3.99
N LYS A 49 -7.86 -12.73 -5.19
CA LYS A 49 -7.82 -13.74 -6.26
C LYS A 49 -6.44 -13.88 -6.88
N THR A 50 -5.76 -12.76 -7.11
CA THR A 50 -4.48 -12.72 -7.82
C THR A 50 -3.31 -13.17 -6.94
N LEU A 51 -3.39 -12.93 -5.62
CA LEU A 51 -2.28 -13.16 -4.69
C LEU A 51 -2.49 -14.38 -3.78
N SER A 52 -3.63 -15.06 -3.84
CA SER A 52 -4.01 -16.15 -2.92
C SER A 52 -3.02 -17.32 -2.89
N ASN A 53 -2.32 -17.57 -3.98
CA ASN A 53 -1.38 -18.69 -4.12
C ASN A 53 0.10 -18.26 -4.00
N LYS A 54 0.37 -17.05 -3.51
CA LYS A 54 1.71 -16.49 -3.40
C LYS A 54 2.17 -16.43 -1.94
N SER A 55 3.46 -16.53 -1.70
CA SER A 55 4.06 -16.33 -0.37
C SER A 55 4.05 -14.86 0.05
N ILE A 56 2.86 -14.25 0.07
CA ILE A 56 2.63 -12.84 0.35
C ILE A 56 1.66 -12.73 1.53
N SER A 57 2.03 -11.96 2.54
CA SER A 57 1.13 -11.64 3.65
C SER A 57 0.18 -10.52 3.25
N LEU A 58 -1.11 -10.87 3.08
CA LEU A 58 -2.15 -9.94 2.63
C LEU A 58 -2.79 -9.20 3.81
N PHE A 59 -2.92 -7.91 3.66
CA PHE A 59 -3.66 -7.02 4.54
C PHE A 59 -4.61 -6.16 3.71
N PHE A 60 -5.73 -5.74 4.30
CA PHE A 60 -6.75 -5.00 3.57
C PHE A 60 -7.12 -3.71 4.30
N SER A 61 -7.12 -2.60 3.55
CA SER A 61 -7.68 -1.32 3.98
C SER A 61 -9.13 -1.19 3.48
N GLU A 62 -9.96 -0.54 4.28
CA GLU A 62 -11.32 -0.14 3.91
C GLU A 62 -11.39 1.30 3.37
N PHE A 63 -10.26 1.97 3.28
CA PHE A 63 -10.20 3.34 2.79
C PHE A 63 -10.68 3.45 1.35
N LYS A 64 -11.55 4.41 1.11
CA LYS A 64 -12.10 4.73 -0.21
C LYS A 64 -11.69 6.15 -0.58
N GLY A 65 -11.24 6.31 -1.81
CA GLY A 65 -10.92 7.63 -2.35
C GLY A 65 -12.14 8.55 -2.45
N VAL A 66 -11.91 9.82 -2.78
CA VAL A 66 -12.92 10.88 -2.84
C VAL A 66 -13.75 10.91 -4.13
N ARG A 67 -13.41 10.14 -5.16
CA ARG A 67 -14.12 10.19 -6.44
C ARG A 67 -15.59 9.78 -6.28
N GLY A 68 -16.50 10.63 -6.78
CA GLY A 68 -17.94 10.38 -6.76
C GLY A 68 -18.60 10.54 -5.38
N LEU A 69 -17.95 11.19 -4.42
CA LEU A 69 -18.51 11.44 -3.11
C LEU A 69 -19.34 12.74 -3.10
N GLY A 70 -20.55 12.67 -2.49
CA GLY A 70 -21.37 13.84 -2.22
C GLY A 70 -20.68 14.83 -1.26
N LEU A 71 -21.22 16.08 -1.21
CA LEU A 71 -20.65 17.20 -0.43
C LEU A 71 -20.36 16.84 1.04
N TRP A 72 -21.24 16.12 1.71
CA TRP A 72 -21.06 15.67 3.09
C TRP A 72 -19.84 14.76 3.29
N ARG A 73 -19.56 13.90 2.35
CA ARG A 73 -18.38 13.03 2.40
C ARG A 73 -17.09 13.79 2.13
N LEU A 74 -17.16 14.84 1.35
CA LEU A 74 -16.03 15.73 1.10
C LEU A 74 -15.65 16.50 2.38
N ILE A 75 -16.63 16.99 3.14
CA ILE A 75 -16.41 17.67 4.43
C ILE A 75 -15.79 16.73 5.47
N THR A 76 -16.22 15.45 5.53
CA THR A 76 -15.72 14.47 6.47
C THR A 76 -14.41 13.80 6.02
N PHE A 77 -13.98 14.04 4.78
CA PHE A 77 -12.80 13.39 4.20
C PHE A 77 -11.50 13.65 4.97
N PRO A 78 -11.17 14.88 5.41
CA PRO A 78 -9.94 15.12 6.17
C PRO A 78 -9.87 14.29 7.46
N PHE A 79 -10.99 14.17 8.17
CA PHE A 79 -11.07 13.35 9.38
C PHE A 79 -10.92 11.86 9.08
N ARG A 80 -11.54 11.38 8.01
CA ARG A 80 -11.40 10.00 7.54
C ARG A 80 -9.97 9.69 7.10
N LEU A 81 -9.34 10.61 6.37
CA LEU A 81 -7.96 10.48 5.97
C LEU A 81 -7.04 10.42 7.19
N PHE A 82 -7.26 11.28 8.18
CA PHE A 82 -6.49 11.26 9.43
C PHE A 82 -6.59 9.89 10.13
N LEU A 83 -7.79 9.34 10.26
CA LEU A 83 -7.98 8.01 10.85
C LEU A 83 -7.27 6.91 10.05
N GLU A 84 -7.29 6.98 8.72
CA GLU A 84 -6.59 5.99 7.88
C GLU A 84 -5.07 6.15 7.97
N VAL A 85 -4.56 7.36 8.04
CA VAL A 85 -3.13 7.61 8.30
C VAL A 85 -2.73 7.04 9.66
N LEU A 86 -3.55 7.24 10.70
CA LEU A 86 -3.29 6.68 12.02
C LEU A 86 -3.29 5.15 12.00
N LYS A 87 -4.25 4.52 11.33
CA LYS A 87 -4.28 3.06 11.15
C LYS A 87 -3.05 2.55 10.39
N ALA A 88 -2.69 3.23 9.29
CA ALA A 88 -1.51 2.90 8.52
C ALA A 88 -0.23 3.06 9.34
N PHE A 89 -0.13 4.12 10.14
CA PHE A 89 0.98 4.37 11.05
C PHE A 89 1.14 3.24 12.08
N LEU A 90 0.07 2.87 12.79
CA LEU A 90 0.09 1.78 13.78
C LEU A 90 0.42 0.44 13.11
N PHE A 91 -0.10 0.20 11.92
CA PHE A 91 0.19 -1.00 11.14
C PHE A 91 1.68 -1.08 10.76
N LEU A 92 2.23 -0.01 10.19
CA LEU A 92 3.64 0.06 9.80
C LEU A 92 4.57 -0.03 11.01
N LEU A 93 4.20 0.59 12.12
CA LEU A 93 4.95 0.52 13.38
C LEU A 93 5.01 -0.94 13.92
N LYS A 94 3.92 -1.68 13.79
CA LYS A 94 3.84 -3.10 14.19
C LYS A 94 4.60 -4.01 13.24
N GLN A 95 4.45 -3.83 11.93
CA GLN A 95 5.05 -4.71 10.92
C GLN A 95 6.54 -4.42 10.68
N ARG A 96 6.97 -3.17 10.89
CA ARG A 96 8.35 -2.69 10.72
C ARG A 96 8.96 -3.10 9.37
N PRO A 97 8.34 -2.74 8.23
CA PRO A 97 8.96 -2.98 6.94
C PRO A 97 10.21 -2.12 6.78
N SER A 98 11.23 -2.66 6.12
CA SER A 98 12.46 -1.91 5.81
C SER A 98 12.26 -0.93 4.67
N TYR A 99 11.27 -1.18 3.81
CA TYR A 99 10.96 -0.37 2.64
C TYR A 99 9.49 -0.48 2.25
N ALA A 100 8.94 0.55 1.62
CA ALA A 100 7.57 0.53 1.10
C ALA A 100 7.54 0.87 -0.40
N ILE A 101 6.68 0.20 -1.15
CA ILE A 101 6.45 0.41 -2.58
C ILE A 101 4.97 0.72 -2.76
N CYS A 102 4.65 1.93 -3.21
CA CYS A 102 3.29 2.37 -3.48
C CYS A 102 3.04 2.36 -4.99
N CYS A 103 2.07 1.56 -5.44
CA CYS A 103 1.78 1.40 -6.87
C CYS A 103 0.64 2.31 -7.37
N GLY A 104 0.39 3.40 -6.67
CA GLY A 104 -0.66 4.35 -7.03
C GLY A 104 -2.02 4.02 -6.43
N GLY A 105 -3.00 4.84 -6.80
CA GLY A 105 -4.35 4.77 -6.24
C GLY A 105 -4.46 5.46 -4.88
N TYR A 106 -5.69 5.54 -4.38
CA TYR A 106 -6.01 6.26 -3.15
C TYR A 106 -5.35 5.68 -1.88
N LEU A 107 -4.96 4.41 -1.88
CA LEU A 107 -4.22 3.78 -0.76
C LEU A 107 -2.82 4.36 -0.57
N THR A 108 -2.20 4.85 -1.63
CA THR A 108 -0.86 5.47 -1.58
C THR A 108 -0.82 6.65 -0.60
N VAL A 109 -1.89 7.43 -0.51
CA VAL A 109 -1.92 8.65 0.31
C VAL A 109 -1.73 8.33 1.80
N PRO A 110 -2.61 7.55 2.47
CA PRO A 110 -2.45 7.29 3.90
C PRO A 110 -1.19 6.49 4.22
N PHE A 111 -0.83 5.51 3.38
CA PHE A 111 0.37 4.70 3.61
C PHE A 111 1.67 5.45 3.34
N GLY A 112 1.73 6.27 2.28
CA GLY A 112 2.88 7.13 2.00
C GLY A 112 3.12 8.16 3.10
N LEU A 113 2.06 8.81 3.61
CA LEU A 113 2.16 9.74 4.73
C LEU A 113 2.64 9.05 6.00
N ALA A 114 2.09 7.88 6.34
CA ALA A 114 2.50 7.12 7.51
C ALA A 114 3.95 6.64 7.39
N ALA A 115 4.37 6.16 6.23
CA ALA A 115 5.75 5.76 5.96
C ALA A 115 6.72 6.95 6.12
N LYS A 116 6.34 8.13 5.61
CA LYS A 116 7.13 9.36 5.77
C LYS A 116 7.29 9.75 7.25
N ILE A 117 6.20 9.71 8.02
CA ILE A 117 6.24 10.01 9.48
C ILE A 117 7.17 9.04 10.21
N LEU A 118 7.17 7.77 9.85
CA LEU A 118 8.01 6.73 10.44
C LEU A 118 9.43 6.67 9.85
N SER A 119 9.77 7.57 8.93
CA SER A 119 11.06 7.57 8.21
C SER A 119 11.35 6.24 7.50
N ILE A 120 10.30 5.53 7.08
CA ILE A 120 10.43 4.33 6.26
C ILE A 120 10.66 4.80 4.81
N PRO A 121 11.77 4.44 4.17
CA PRO A 121 12.00 4.80 2.79
C PRO A 121 10.94 4.16 1.89
N PHE A 122 10.41 4.93 0.96
CA PHE A 122 9.42 4.43 0.02
C PHE A 122 9.58 4.99 -1.39
N CYS A 123 9.09 4.27 -2.37
CA CYS A 123 8.97 4.74 -3.74
C CYS A 123 7.52 4.64 -4.23
N ILE A 124 7.21 5.41 -5.26
CA ILE A 124 5.93 5.37 -5.94
C ILE A 124 6.17 4.85 -7.36
N ILE A 125 5.42 3.83 -7.75
CA ILE A 125 5.38 3.34 -9.13
C ILE A 125 4.17 3.97 -9.80
N GLU A 126 4.39 4.75 -10.86
CA GLU A 126 3.33 5.34 -11.67
C GLU A 126 3.35 4.71 -13.05
N GLN A 127 2.24 4.10 -13.44
CA GLN A 127 2.07 3.40 -14.71
C GLN A 127 1.51 4.30 -15.80
N ASN A 128 0.96 5.45 -15.42
CA ASN A 128 0.36 6.38 -16.36
C ASN A 128 1.40 7.40 -16.86
N ALA A 129 1.25 7.85 -18.11
CA ALA A 129 2.09 8.90 -18.68
C ALA A 129 1.99 10.23 -17.91
N VAL A 130 0.87 10.44 -17.21
CA VAL A 130 0.63 11.59 -16.34
C VAL A 130 0.37 11.08 -14.93
N MET A 131 1.12 11.62 -13.97
CA MET A 131 1.01 11.23 -12.56
C MET A 131 -0.43 11.45 -12.04
N GLY A 132 -1.00 10.41 -11.45
CA GLY A 132 -2.32 10.47 -10.84
C GLY A 132 -2.37 11.42 -9.64
N THR A 133 -3.58 11.91 -9.29
CA THR A 133 -3.77 12.89 -8.22
C THR A 133 -3.24 12.42 -6.85
N ALA A 134 -3.31 11.14 -6.58
CA ALA A 134 -2.82 10.55 -5.32
C ALA A 134 -1.28 10.47 -5.25
N ASN A 135 -0.60 10.49 -6.39
CA ASN A 135 0.84 10.34 -6.48
C ASN A 135 1.57 11.70 -6.63
N ARG A 136 0.82 12.79 -6.83
CA ARG A 136 1.34 14.17 -6.86
C ARG A 136 1.53 14.69 -5.43
#